data_bd2f18da1269365f85424b4f61096bd4
#
_entry.id   bd2f18da1269365f85424b4f61096bd4
#
_cell.length_a   1.000
_cell.length_b   1.000
_cell.length_c   1.000
_cell.angle_alpha   90.00
_cell.angle_beta   90.00
_cell.angle_gamma   90.00
#
_symmetry.space_group_name_H-M   'P 1'
#
loop_
_entity.id
_entity.type
_entity.pdbx_description
1 polymer ?
#
loop_
_entity_poly.entity_id
_entity_poly.type
_entity_poly.pdbx_seq_one_letter_code
_entity_poly.pdbx_strand_id
1 'polypeptide(L)'
;MAAFFIVVASLAVALLLHWWFKRPSVKHIKGPPSLSFWLGHERVLRDQDNAGDLETKWRREYGTLFRMGGCFGQDVLVVCDPKALEHVFHPSHPYPKSKDAVFILGLFTGKGLGIVDTCLGETHHRQRKILNPAFSPAQLRNSQVIFQQCSDKLVNGIKESFAGTDDTVNVRDWTGKVTLDIIASFRYDFSTLDGQKTELGQAMRHLFTASQANPSALELILVALIRILPDSVLGLLRLVPTREIRQLISVGNMAKKTAREIMASHNEVQTPEGNGDLLDILARARSVGKMQDDEIEAQLMTLIIAGHETSGTSLTWLLYELAVHSEHQSIIRAELKQSNKYDSMPFLNAVIKESLRLHPVVHSLMHTAPHDDSLPLSGGKTLTIPKGQTLLCSAYLYNRLPCLWGDDAEEWNPARFLDKALPVSLGVYANLFALFNWSMKCRIMEMQTILANLILHFEFSLPDGCPEILRFPGSPVVVPVVKGKVHLGSQLPLRVRVLP
;
A
#
# COMPACT_ATOMS: atom_id res chain seq x y z
N MET A 1 15.84 -15.91 38.90
CA MET A 1 15.50 -14.85 37.95
C MET A 1 16.73 -14.18 37.35
N ALA A 2 17.68 -13.67 38.10
CA ALA A 2 18.89 -13.01 37.58
C ALA A 2 19.71 -13.90 36.63
N ALA A 3 19.95 -15.18 36.95
CA ALA A 3 20.67 -16.12 36.07
C ALA A 3 19.96 -16.36 34.72
N PHE A 4 18.64 -16.39 34.72
CA PHE A 4 17.86 -16.51 33.49
C PHE A 4 18.03 -15.27 32.60
N PHE A 5 17.97 -14.08 33.15
CA PHE A 5 18.19 -12.84 32.40
C PHE A 5 19.63 -12.74 31.84
N ILE A 6 20.63 -13.19 32.59
CA ILE A 6 22.03 -13.23 32.17
C ILE A 6 22.18 -14.21 30.97
N VAL A 7 21.61 -15.40 31.02
CA VAL A 7 21.66 -16.39 29.94
C VAL A 7 20.97 -15.85 28.68
N VAL A 8 19.78 -15.25 28.83
CA VAL A 8 19.04 -14.65 27.69
C VAL A 8 19.82 -13.49 27.07
N ALA A 9 20.39 -12.62 27.90
CA ALA A 9 21.22 -11.50 27.42
C ALA A 9 22.49 -12.00 26.72
N SER A 10 23.17 -13.00 27.28
CA SER A 10 24.36 -13.59 26.65
C SER A 10 24.05 -14.27 25.33
N LEU A 11 22.94 -14.97 25.24
CA LEU A 11 22.48 -15.58 23.99
C LEU A 11 22.12 -14.52 22.93
N ALA A 12 21.45 -13.45 23.33
CA ALA A 12 21.14 -12.34 22.43
C ALA A 12 22.40 -11.66 21.91
N VAL A 13 23.40 -11.42 22.77
CA VAL A 13 24.70 -10.87 22.37
C VAL A 13 25.44 -11.83 21.42
N ALA A 14 25.47 -13.13 21.72
CA ALA A 14 26.09 -14.12 20.85
C ALA A 14 25.42 -14.19 19.47
N LEU A 15 24.09 -14.12 19.39
CA LEU A 15 23.33 -14.07 18.14
C LEU A 15 23.62 -12.79 17.36
N LEU A 16 23.69 -11.65 18.01
CA LEU A 16 24.04 -10.37 17.39
C LEU A 16 25.47 -10.38 16.85
N LEU A 17 26.44 -10.91 17.61
CA LEU A 17 27.81 -11.06 17.15
C LEU A 17 27.90 -12.02 15.97
N HIS A 18 27.27 -13.18 16.04
CA HIS A 18 27.24 -14.14 14.94
C HIS A 18 26.66 -13.52 13.65
N TRP A 19 25.53 -12.81 13.77
CA TRP A 19 24.93 -12.08 12.67
C TRP A 19 25.86 -10.99 12.16
N TRP A 20 26.49 -10.24 13.04
CA TRP A 20 27.42 -9.17 12.69
C TRP A 20 28.58 -9.67 11.80
N PHE A 21 29.18 -10.80 12.13
CA PHE A 21 30.28 -11.36 11.35
C PHE A 21 29.82 -11.99 10.02
N LYS A 22 28.57 -12.45 9.97
CA LYS A 22 28.02 -13.10 8.77
C LYS A 22 27.12 -12.19 7.92
N ARG A 23 26.87 -10.96 8.35
CA ARG A 23 25.96 -10.07 7.61
C ARG A 23 26.51 -9.77 6.22
N PRO A 24 25.62 -9.74 5.20
CA PRO A 24 26.01 -9.28 3.88
C PRO A 24 26.44 -7.82 3.93
N SER A 25 27.44 -7.45 3.16
CA SER A 25 27.93 -6.08 3.09
C SER A 25 28.16 -5.66 1.65
N VAL A 26 27.65 -4.50 1.31
CA VAL A 26 27.79 -3.84 0.01
C VAL A 26 28.51 -2.48 0.16
N LYS A 27 29.45 -2.39 1.10
CA LYS A 27 30.21 -1.16 1.42
C LYS A 27 30.94 -0.53 0.24
N HIS A 28 31.25 -1.32 -0.79
CA HIS A 28 31.85 -0.84 -2.03
C HIS A 28 30.88 0.03 -2.86
N ILE A 29 29.57 -0.05 -2.58
CA ILE A 29 28.56 0.77 -3.25
C ILE A 29 28.49 2.13 -2.55
N LYS A 30 28.50 3.20 -3.36
CA LYS A 30 28.36 4.57 -2.88
C LYS A 30 26.98 4.80 -2.26
N GLY A 31 26.93 5.73 -1.32
CA GLY A 31 25.70 6.14 -0.67
C GLY A 31 25.96 7.08 0.50
N PRO A 32 24.92 7.65 1.11
CA PRO A 32 25.07 8.58 2.21
C PRO A 32 25.80 7.92 3.40
N PRO A 33 26.67 8.66 4.11
CA PRO A 33 27.32 8.18 5.30
C PRO A 33 26.30 7.85 6.38
N SER A 34 26.43 6.69 7.03
CA SER A 34 25.50 6.30 8.08
C SER A 34 25.61 7.24 9.28
N LEU A 35 24.48 7.78 9.73
CA LEU A 35 24.41 8.74 10.83
C LEU A 35 24.56 8.08 12.21
N SER A 36 24.23 6.80 12.31
CA SER A 36 24.27 6.05 13.57
C SER A 36 24.49 4.57 13.28
N PHE A 37 25.27 3.91 14.12
CA PHE A 37 25.35 2.46 14.13
C PHE A 37 24.02 1.80 14.53
N TRP A 38 23.33 2.36 15.51
CA TRP A 38 22.12 1.77 16.08
C TRP A 38 20.90 1.88 15.18
N LEU A 39 20.71 3.05 14.55
CA LEU A 39 19.50 3.37 13.80
C LEU A 39 19.77 3.58 12.29
N GLY A 40 21.02 3.70 11.87
CA GLY A 40 21.35 4.04 10.49
C GLY A 40 20.67 5.32 10.04
N HIS A 41 19.89 5.23 8.97
CA HIS A 41 19.05 6.32 8.45
C HIS A 41 17.56 6.15 8.78
N GLU A 42 17.17 5.10 9.51
CA GLU A 42 15.74 4.81 9.79
C GLU A 42 15.04 5.98 10.48
N ARG A 43 15.75 6.67 11.40
CA ARG A 43 15.19 7.82 12.12
C ARG A 43 14.97 9.02 11.20
N VAL A 44 15.98 9.42 10.44
CA VAL A 44 15.87 10.61 9.56
C VAL A 44 14.88 10.41 8.43
N LEU A 45 14.69 9.17 7.95
CA LEU A 45 13.65 8.84 6.99
C LEU A 45 12.24 9.02 7.54
N ARG A 46 12.08 8.89 8.86
CA ARG A 46 10.80 9.11 9.55
C ARG A 46 10.58 10.56 9.94
N ASP A 47 11.66 11.30 10.16
CA ASP A 47 11.62 12.70 10.61
C ASP A 47 11.54 13.69 9.42
N GLN A 48 11.61 13.23 8.16
CA GLN A 48 11.44 14.11 7.00
C GLN A 48 9.97 14.58 6.87
N ASP A 49 9.78 15.80 6.37
CA ASP A 49 8.44 16.39 6.18
C ASP A 49 7.63 15.60 5.12
N ASN A 50 8.28 15.23 4.03
CA ASN A 50 7.64 14.45 2.97
C ASN A 50 8.39 13.15 2.69
N ALA A 51 7.66 12.05 2.62
CA ALA A 51 8.20 10.77 2.18
C ALA A 51 8.84 10.90 0.79
N GLY A 52 10.10 10.50 0.69
CA GLY A 52 10.85 10.48 -0.56
C GLY A 52 11.76 11.68 -0.81
N ASP A 53 11.72 12.74 -0.02
CA ASP A 53 12.56 13.94 -0.24
C ASP A 53 14.06 13.59 -0.05
N LEU A 54 14.41 12.89 1.02
CA LEU A 54 15.79 12.44 1.25
C LEU A 54 16.24 11.41 0.22
N GLU A 55 15.39 10.45 -0.09
CA GLU A 55 15.69 9.43 -1.09
C GLU A 55 15.89 10.04 -2.48
N THR A 56 15.11 11.08 -2.85
CA THR A 56 15.29 11.83 -4.09
C THR A 56 16.63 12.55 -4.12
N LYS A 57 17.01 13.21 -3.01
CA LYS A 57 18.32 13.84 -2.87
C LYS A 57 19.45 12.83 -3.08
N TRP A 58 19.38 11.69 -2.42
CA TRP A 58 20.40 10.65 -2.54
C TRP A 58 20.43 10.02 -3.94
N ARG A 59 19.27 9.81 -4.59
CA ARG A 59 19.22 9.35 -5.98
C ARG A 59 19.94 10.33 -6.93
N ARG A 60 19.74 11.62 -6.75
CA ARG A 60 20.43 12.65 -7.58
C ARG A 60 21.94 12.62 -7.37
N GLU A 61 22.41 12.32 -6.15
CA GLU A 61 23.83 12.31 -5.80
C GLU A 61 24.52 10.99 -6.15
N TYR A 62 23.88 9.84 -5.91
CA TYR A 62 24.49 8.50 -6.01
C TYR A 62 23.99 7.66 -7.19
N GLY A 63 22.93 8.09 -7.88
CA GLY A 63 22.35 7.37 -9.02
C GLY A 63 21.14 6.50 -8.66
N THR A 64 20.79 5.57 -9.57
CA THR A 64 19.58 4.73 -9.49
C THR A 64 19.73 3.52 -8.56
N LEU A 65 20.94 3.29 -8.05
CA LEU A 65 21.28 2.25 -7.10
C LEU A 65 22.31 2.78 -6.12
N PHE A 66 22.00 2.79 -4.83
CA PHE A 66 22.89 3.28 -3.79
C PHE A 66 22.67 2.54 -2.46
N ARG A 67 23.67 2.64 -1.60
CA ARG A 67 23.63 2.03 -0.27
C ARG A 67 23.14 3.04 0.74
N MET A 68 22.28 2.62 1.67
CA MET A 68 21.97 3.37 2.88
C MET A 68 22.24 2.51 4.13
N GLY A 69 22.51 3.15 5.28
CA GLY A 69 22.69 2.46 6.55
C GLY A 69 21.33 2.11 7.17
N GLY A 70 21.13 0.85 7.53
CA GLY A 70 20.05 0.39 8.39
C GLY A 70 20.51 0.26 9.85
N CYS A 71 19.62 -0.23 10.73
CA CYS A 71 19.95 -0.47 12.13
C CYS A 71 21.12 -1.48 12.28
N PHE A 72 21.86 -1.35 13.36
CA PHE A 72 23.03 -2.20 13.68
C PHE A 72 24.11 -2.18 12.60
N GLY A 73 24.23 -1.07 11.87
CA GLY A 73 25.17 -0.91 10.76
C GLY A 73 24.89 -1.84 9.58
N GLN A 74 23.67 -2.33 9.41
CA GLN A 74 23.24 -3.08 8.23
C GLN A 74 23.36 -2.19 6.99
N ASP A 75 23.80 -2.79 5.87
CA ASP A 75 23.74 -2.15 4.57
C ASP A 75 22.41 -2.50 3.91
N VAL A 76 21.64 -1.48 3.52
CA VAL A 76 20.41 -1.62 2.72
C VAL A 76 20.69 -1.06 1.33
N LEU A 77 20.40 -1.84 0.31
CA LEU A 77 20.58 -1.43 -1.08
C LEU A 77 19.27 -0.81 -1.59
N VAL A 78 19.27 0.49 -1.84
CA VAL A 78 18.13 1.18 -2.46
C VAL A 78 18.21 0.99 -3.96
N VAL A 79 17.13 0.48 -4.54
CA VAL A 79 17.05 0.11 -5.96
C VAL A 79 15.88 0.84 -6.61
N CYS A 80 16.17 1.66 -7.60
CA CYS A 80 15.19 2.22 -8.53
C CYS A 80 15.64 2.08 -10.00
N ASP A 81 16.75 1.37 -10.25
CA ASP A 81 17.20 1.06 -11.60
C ASP A 81 16.21 0.14 -12.31
N PRO A 82 15.74 0.50 -13.54
CA PRO A 82 14.73 -0.27 -14.26
C PRO A 82 15.09 -1.74 -14.51
N LYS A 83 16.34 -2.00 -14.89
CA LYS A 83 16.78 -3.37 -15.18
C LYS A 83 16.93 -4.20 -13.91
N ALA A 84 17.43 -3.59 -12.83
CA ALA A 84 17.52 -4.26 -11.54
C ALA A 84 16.12 -4.59 -10.97
N LEU A 85 15.16 -3.66 -11.09
CA LEU A 85 13.79 -3.92 -10.66
C LEU A 85 13.09 -4.98 -11.52
N GLU A 86 13.31 -4.97 -12.84
CA GLU A 86 12.82 -6.03 -13.74
C GLU A 86 13.32 -7.41 -13.29
N HIS A 87 14.61 -7.51 -12.93
CA HIS A 87 15.21 -8.74 -12.42
C HIS A 87 14.61 -9.16 -11.07
N VAL A 88 14.53 -8.25 -10.09
CA VAL A 88 14.01 -8.54 -8.74
C VAL A 88 12.54 -8.99 -8.76
N PHE A 89 11.72 -8.42 -9.65
CA PHE A 89 10.31 -8.77 -9.78
C PHE A 89 10.02 -9.85 -10.82
N HIS A 90 11.05 -10.44 -11.42
CA HIS A 90 10.87 -11.47 -12.42
C HIS A 90 10.39 -12.79 -11.78
N PRO A 91 9.34 -13.42 -12.31
CA PRO A 91 8.78 -14.64 -11.70
C PRO A 91 9.74 -15.82 -11.60
N SER A 92 10.74 -15.89 -12.51
CA SER A 92 11.74 -16.98 -12.51
C SER A 92 12.86 -16.80 -11.49
N HIS A 93 13.00 -15.59 -10.92
CA HIS A 93 14.04 -15.26 -9.94
C HIS A 93 13.41 -14.60 -8.71
N PRO A 94 12.61 -15.34 -7.95
CA PRO A 94 11.79 -14.73 -6.91
C PRO A 94 12.63 -14.22 -5.74
N TYR A 95 12.61 -12.92 -5.52
CA TYR A 95 13.13 -12.29 -4.32
C TYR A 95 12.04 -12.24 -3.26
N PRO A 96 12.18 -12.98 -2.15
CA PRO A 96 11.19 -12.95 -1.08
C PRO A 96 11.11 -11.56 -0.44
N LYS A 97 9.94 -11.20 0.08
CA LYS A 97 9.80 -10.04 0.96
C LYS A 97 10.73 -10.20 2.17
N SER A 98 11.21 -9.09 2.70
CA SER A 98 12.05 -9.12 3.89
C SER A 98 11.28 -9.71 5.09
N LYS A 99 12.02 -10.31 6.01
CA LYS A 99 11.48 -11.03 7.16
C LYS A 99 10.61 -10.16 8.07
N ASP A 100 10.99 -8.90 8.25
CA ASP A 100 10.22 -7.91 9.00
C ASP A 100 8.90 -7.56 8.31
N ALA A 101 8.90 -7.40 6.99
CA ALA A 101 7.67 -7.17 6.23
C ALA A 101 6.69 -8.34 6.37
N VAL A 102 7.17 -9.59 6.25
CA VAL A 102 6.36 -10.80 6.44
C VAL A 102 5.84 -10.89 7.88
N PHE A 103 6.67 -10.61 8.88
CA PHE A 103 6.26 -10.64 10.28
C PHE A 103 5.17 -9.59 10.58
N ILE A 104 5.36 -8.35 10.13
CA ILE A 104 4.39 -7.26 10.34
C ILE A 104 3.06 -7.59 9.66
N LEU A 105 3.10 -8.04 8.40
CA LEU A 105 1.89 -8.49 7.69
C LEU A 105 1.20 -9.64 8.44
N GLY A 106 1.95 -10.60 8.94
CA GLY A 106 1.42 -11.70 9.74
C GLY A 106 0.84 -11.31 11.11
N LEU A 107 1.09 -10.10 11.61
CA LEU A 107 0.37 -9.59 12.78
C LEU A 107 -1.10 -9.26 12.45
N PHE A 108 -1.38 -8.88 11.20
CA PHE A 108 -2.74 -8.61 10.72
C PHE A 108 -3.45 -9.88 10.26
N THR A 109 -2.78 -10.70 9.44
CA THR A 109 -3.42 -11.81 8.70
C THR A 109 -3.31 -13.15 9.40
N GLY A 110 -2.52 -13.27 10.47
CA GLY A 110 -2.34 -14.50 11.22
C GLY A 110 -1.29 -15.47 10.66
N LYS A 111 -0.02 -15.24 10.91
CA LYS A 111 1.09 -16.22 10.76
C LYS A 111 1.24 -16.92 9.39
N GLY A 112 1.40 -16.15 8.30
CA GLY A 112 1.74 -16.77 7.01
C GLY A 112 0.59 -17.48 6.32
N LEU A 113 -0.65 -17.17 6.71
CA LEU A 113 -1.86 -17.74 6.13
C LEU A 113 -2.44 -16.90 4.99
N GLY A 114 -2.16 -15.59 4.97
CA GLY A 114 -2.65 -14.68 3.95
C GLY A 114 -1.78 -14.68 2.69
N ILE A 115 -2.38 -14.39 1.54
CA ILE A 115 -1.65 -14.33 0.25
C ILE A 115 -0.54 -13.27 0.24
N VAL A 116 -0.64 -12.25 1.08
CA VAL A 116 0.34 -11.16 1.15
C VAL A 116 1.56 -11.55 1.97
N ASP A 117 1.41 -12.35 2.99
CA ASP A 117 2.48 -12.80 3.89
C ASP A 117 3.08 -14.15 3.51
N THR A 118 2.36 -15.03 2.78
CA THR A 118 2.93 -16.28 2.23
C THR A 118 4.01 -16.05 1.17
N CYS A 119 4.05 -14.90 0.55
CA CYS A 119 5.07 -14.35 -0.34
C CYS A 119 5.52 -15.18 -1.54
N LEU A 120 5.86 -16.45 -1.39
CA LEU A 120 6.43 -17.34 -2.41
C LEU A 120 6.13 -18.81 -2.09
N GLY A 121 6.29 -19.69 -3.08
CA GLY A 121 6.17 -21.12 -2.92
C GLY A 121 4.78 -21.67 -3.28
N GLU A 122 4.59 -22.96 -3.02
CA GLU A 122 3.39 -23.69 -3.42
C GLU A 122 2.11 -23.15 -2.78
N THR A 123 2.16 -22.75 -1.51
CA THR A 123 1.01 -22.17 -0.79
C THR A 123 0.56 -20.87 -1.46
N HIS A 124 1.47 -19.94 -1.73
CA HIS A 124 1.14 -18.69 -2.43
C HIS A 124 0.59 -18.96 -3.83
N HIS A 125 1.20 -19.89 -4.59
CA HIS A 125 0.72 -20.24 -5.93
C HIS A 125 -0.70 -20.85 -5.87
N ARG A 126 -0.96 -21.77 -4.92
CA ARG A 126 -2.28 -22.36 -4.68
C ARG A 126 -3.32 -21.29 -4.33
N GLN A 127 -3.03 -20.43 -3.36
CA GLN A 127 -3.95 -19.36 -2.93
C GLN A 127 -4.24 -18.40 -4.09
N ARG A 128 -3.23 -18.00 -4.83
CA ARG A 128 -3.38 -17.14 -5.99
C ARG A 128 -4.25 -17.76 -7.07
N LYS A 129 -4.06 -19.06 -7.36
CA LYS A 129 -4.88 -19.80 -8.33
C LYS A 129 -6.35 -19.86 -7.92
N ILE A 130 -6.63 -19.98 -6.62
CA ILE A 130 -8.00 -20.00 -6.08
C ILE A 130 -8.65 -18.64 -6.20
N LEU A 131 -7.93 -17.54 -5.89
CA LEU A 131 -8.49 -16.20 -5.83
C LEU A 131 -8.57 -15.51 -7.20
N ASN A 132 -7.74 -15.88 -8.18
CA ASN A 132 -7.71 -15.24 -9.50
C ASN A 132 -9.08 -15.10 -10.19
N PRO A 133 -10.00 -16.10 -10.15
CA PRO A 133 -11.31 -15.98 -10.79
C PRO A 133 -12.16 -14.82 -10.27
N ALA A 134 -12.00 -14.41 -8.98
CA ALA A 134 -12.73 -13.28 -8.41
C ALA A 134 -12.41 -11.95 -9.12
N PHE A 135 -11.27 -11.87 -9.80
CA PHE A 135 -10.78 -10.69 -10.51
C PHE A 135 -10.82 -10.87 -12.02
N SER A 136 -11.57 -11.84 -12.50
CA SER A 136 -11.79 -12.05 -13.94
C SER A 136 -12.57 -10.87 -14.56
N PRO A 137 -12.42 -10.59 -15.88
CA PRO A 137 -13.16 -9.52 -16.53
C PRO A 137 -14.68 -9.66 -16.43
N ALA A 138 -15.19 -10.89 -16.34
CA ALA A 138 -16.62 -11.13 -16.14
C ALA A 138 -17.07 -10.69 -14.76
N GLN A 139 -16.33 -11.09 -13.71
CA GLN A 139 -16.64 -10.74 -12.33
C GLN A 139 -16.48 -9.23 -12.07
N LEU A 140 -15.47 -8.60 -12.67
CA LEU A 140 -15.30 -7.16 -12.56
C LEU A 140 -16.48 -6.37 -13.15
N ARG A 141 -17.07 -6.84 -14.25
CA ARG A 141 -18.29 -6.21 -14.79
C ARG A 141 -19.47 -6.31 -13.82
N ASN A 142 -19.62 -7.43 -13.11
CA ASN A 142 -20.64 -7.56 -12.08
C ASN A 142 -20.40 -6.60 -10.91
N SER A 143 -19.13 -6.41 -10.53
CA SER A 143 -18.73 -5.49 -9.46
C SER A 143 -18.98 -4.01 -9.81
N GLN A 144 -19.06 -3.66 -11.10
CA GLN A 144 -19.31 -2.28 -11.55
C GLN A 144 -20.64 -1.72 -11.01
N VAL A 145 -21.67 -2.57 -10.93
CA VAL A 145 -22.98 -2.16 -10.35
C VAL A 145 -22.81 -1.76 -8.89
N ILE A 146 -22.03 -2.51 -8.14
CA ILE A 146 -21.72 -2.23 -6.73
C ILE A 146 -20.95 -0.91 -6.60
N PHE A 147 -19.92 -0.72 -7.44
CA PHE A 147 -19.14 0.51 -7.45
C PHE A 147 -20.02 1.73 -7.70
N GLN A 148 -20.99 1.61 -8.63
CA GLN A 148 -21.93 2.69 -8.94
C GLN A 148 -22.83 2.97 -7.74
N GLN A 149 -23.45 1.96 -7.13
CA GLN A 149 -24.33 2.12 -5.98
C GLN A 149 -23.61 2.78 -4.78
N CYS A 150 -22.40 2.33 -4.46
CA CYS A 150 -21.60 2.95 -3.40
C CYS A 150 -21.19 4.39 -3.75
N SER A 151 -20.90 4.65 -5.01
CA SER A 151 -20.55 5.98 -5.49
C SER A 151 -21.74 6.94 -5.44
N ASP A 152 -22.98 6.47 -5.74
CA ASP A 152 -24.21 7.26 -5.62
C ASP A 152 -24.49 7.60 -4.15
N LYS A 153 -24.33 6.63 -3.23
CA LYS A 153 -24.40 6.89 -1.80
C LYS A 153 -23.37 7.92 -1.33
N LEU A 154 -22.14 7.84 -1.85
CA LEU A 154 -21.07 8.80 -1.57
C LEU A 154 -21.49 10.22 -1.98
N VAL A 155 -22.00 10.40 -3.18
CA VAL A 155 -22.47 11.70 -3.70
C VAL A 155 -23.57 12.26 -2.83
N ASN A 156 -24.56 11.43 -2.48
CA ASN A 156 -25.70 11.85 -1.62
C ASN A 156 -25.20 12.23 -0.21
N GLY A 157 -24.35 11.42 0.41
CA GLY A 157 -23.81 11.70 1.73
C GLY A 157 -22.98 13.00 1.77
N ILE A 158 -22.19 13.28 0.73
CA ILE A 158 -21.48 14.55 0.62
C ILE A 158 -22.46 15.70 0.49
N LYS A 159 -23.50 15.61 -0.38
CA LYS A 159 -24.54 16.64 -0.53
C LYS A 159 -25.27 16.92 0.78
N GLU A 160 -25.61 15.88 1.53
CA GLU A 160 -26.30 16.01 2.82
C GLU A 160 -25.40 16.65 3.89
N SER A 161 -24.07 16.49 3.79
CA SER A 161 -23.12 17.09 4.73
C SER A 161 -23.02 18.61 4.61
N PHE A 162 -23.51 19.21 3.52
CA PHE A 162 -23.51 20.66 3.27
C PHE A 162 -24.68 21.41 3.94
N ALA A 163 -25.27 20.90 5.00
CA ALA A 163 -26.39 21.59 5.72
C ALA A 163 -25.97 22.92 6.38
N GLY A 164 -24.76 23.45 6.11
CA GLY A 164 -24.21 24.70 6.66
C GLY A 164 -23.51 25.56 5.62
N THR A 165 -22.86 26.64 6.06
CA THR A 165 -22.17 27.63 5.25
C THR A 165 -20.71 27.24 4.90
N ASP A 166 -20.19 26.20 5.51
CA ASP A 166 -18.83 25.72 5.24
C ASP A 166 -18.86 24.63 4.16
N ASP A 167 -18.26 24.92 3.02
CA ASP A 167 -18.12 24.05 1.86
C ASP A 167 -16.80 23.24 1.87
N THR A 168 -16.06 23.29 2.96
CA THR A 168 -14.79 22.56 3.14
C THR A 168 -15.03 21.19 3.77
N VAL A 169 -14.64 20.14 3.03
CA VAL A 169 -14.85 18.74 3.41
C VAL A 169 -13.50 18.02 3.51
N ASN A 170 -13.33 17.20 4.54
CA ASN A 170 -12.20 16.25 4.58
C ASN A 170 -12.49 15.08 3.64
N VAL A 171 -12.04 15.19 2.39
CA VAL A 171 -12.32 14.16 1.36
C VAL A 171 -11.71 12.79 1.70
N ARG A 172 -10.65 12.75 2.53
CA ARG A 172 -10.06 11.49 2.98
C ARG A 172 -11.05 10.62 3.77
N ASP A 173 -11.93 11.23 4.56
CA ASP A 173 -12.95 10.51 5.30
C ASP A 173 -13.98 9.85 4.35
N TRP A 174 -14.36 10.56 3.31
CA TRP A 174 -15.34 10.07 2.32
C TRP A 174 -14.74 9.00 1.40
N THR A 175 -13.52 9.19 0.92
CA THR A 175 -12.84 8.15 0.11
C THR A 175 -12.59 6.88 0.92
N GLY A 176 -12.30 7.00 2.22
CA GLY A 176 -12.18 5.85 3.10
C GLY A 176 -13.52 5.11 3.31
N LYS A 177 -14.62 5.84 3.51
CA LYS A 177 -15.95 5.23 3.66
C LYS A 177 -16.36 4.45 2.40
N VAL A 178 -16.30 5.09 1.23
CA VAL A 178 -16.74 4.44 -0.02
C VAL A 178 -15.94 3.19 -0.35
N THR A 179 -14.62 3.21 -0.18
CA THR A 179 -13.81 2.04 -0.46
C THR A 179 -14.01 0.91 0.55
N LEU A 180 -14.35 1.24 1.79
CA LEU A 180 -14.72 0.23 2.79
C LEU A 180 -16.08 -0.40 2.45
N ASP A 181 -17.08 0.40 2.09
CA ASP A 181 -18.41 -0.11 1.70
C ASP A 181 -18.34 -0.93 0.40
N ILE A 182 -17.50 -0.56 -0.57
CA ILE A 182 -17.25 -1.35 -1.79
C ILE A 182 -16.72 -2.74 -1.45
N ILE A 183 -15.72 -2.84 -0.59
CA ILE A 183 -15.16 -4.14 -0.18
C ILE A 183 -16.17 -4.94 0.61
N ALA A 184 -16.94 -4.28 1.43
CA ALA A 184 -18.01 -4.89 2.20
C ALA A 184 -19.15 -5.43 1.33
N SER A 185 -19.43 -4.79 0.20
CA SER A 185 -20.53 -5.18 -0.71
C SER A 185 -20.37 -6.57 -1.35
N PHE A 186 -19.25 -7.24 -1.08
CA PHE A 186 -19.15 -8.70 -1.23
C PHE A 186 -19.97 -9.44 -0.13
N ARG A 187 -21.24 -9.00 0.09
CA ARG A 187 -22.26 -9.54 1.01
C ARG A 187 -22.10 -9.20 2.50
N TYR A 188 -21.36 -8.18 2.85
CA TYR A 188 -21.34 -7.62 4.21
C TYR A 188 -21.51 -6.09 4.12
N ASP A 189 -22.49 -5.56 4.78
CA ASP A 189 -22.78 -4.13 4.73
C ASP A 189 -22.16 -3.43 5.95
N PHE A 190 -21.09 -2.66 5.74
CA PHE A 190 -20.55 -1.80 6.78
C PHE A 190 -21.39 -0.53 6.97
N SER A 191 -22.22 -0.17 5.99
CA SER A 191 -23.10 1.01 6.01
C SER A 191 -22.38 2.29 6.49
N THR A 192 -21.10 2.43 6.17
CA THR A 192 -20.30 3.57 6.68
C THR A 192 -20.69 4.87 6.00
N LEU A 193 -21.17 4.81 4.76
CA LEU A 193 -21.75 5.96 4.04
C LEU A 193 -23.09 6.36 4.62
N ASP A 194 -23.87 5.41 5.18
CA ASP A 194 -25.14 5.65 5.86
C ASP A 194 -24.95 6.16 7.30
N GLY A 195 -23.72 6.54 7.68
CA GLY A 195 -23.40 7.16 8.97
C GLY A 195 -23.07 6.17 10.09
N GLN A 196 -23.10 4.86 9.85
CA GLN A 196 -22.70 3.88 10.85
C GLN A 196 -21.19 3.94 11.11
N LYS A 197 -20.82 3.88 12.38
CA LYS A 197 -19.41 3.86 12.81
C LYS A 197 -19.05 2.45 13.24
N THR A 198 -18.48 1.66 12.33
CA THR A 198 -17.97 0.35 12.70
C THR A 198 -16.65 0.46 13.45
N GLU A 199 -16.43 -0.40 14.46
CA GLU A 199 -15.18 -0.45 15.22
C GLU A 199 -13.97 -0.66 14.28
N LEU A 200 -14.10 -1.58 13.31
CA LEU A 200 -13.06 -1.85 12.32
C LEU A 200 -12.75 -0.62 11.46
N GLY A 201 -13.77 0.06 10.92
CA GLY A 201 -13.59 1.27 10.10
C GLY A 201 -12.89 2.40 10.87
N GLN A 202 -13.23 2.59 12.14
CA GLN A 202 -12.56 3.56 13.02
C GLN A 202 -11.10 3.16 13.30
N ALA A 203 -10.86 1.90 13.63
CA ALA A 203 -9.53 1.39 13.91
C ALA A 203 -8.61 1.50 12.68
N MET A 204 -9.12 1.19 11.49
CA MET A 204 -8.37 1.30 10.24
C MET A 204 -8.04 2.74 9.87
N ARG A 205 -8.94 3.69 10.12
CA ARG A 205 -8.70 5.11 9.84
C ARG A 205 -7.44 5.66 10.52
N HIS A 206 -7.17 5.19 11.74
CA HIS A 206 -6.03 5.62 12.53
C HIS A 206 -4.82 4.70 12.44
N LEU A 207 -4.98 3.54 11.82
CA LEU A 207 -3.94 2.51 11.83
C LEU A 207 -2.60 3.01 11.29
N PHE A 208 -2.62 3.67 10.13
CA PHE A 208 -1.41 4.08 9.42
C PHE A 208 -0.85 5.45 9.84
N THR A 209 -1.61 6.21 10.60
CA THR A 209 -1.17 7.53 11.08
C THR A 209 -0.81 7.54 12.56
N ALA A 210 -1.62 6.91 13.40
CA ALA A 210 -1.41 6.95 14.84
C ALA A 210 -0.29 6.01 15.31
N SER A 211 -0.12 4.85 14.66
CA SER A 211 0.91 3.87 15.05
C SER A 211 2.32 4.28 14.62
N GLN A 212 2.44 5.11 13.59
CA GLN A 212 3.73 5.41 12.97
C GLN A 212 4.08 6.90 12.98
N ALA A 213 3.24 7.72 13.61
CA ALA A 213 3.42 9.17 13.63
C ALA A 213 4.75 9.62 14.25
N ASN A 214 5.36 8.79 15.09
CA ASN A 214 6.69 9.05 15.66
C ASN A 214 7.21 7.79 16.36
N PRO A 215 7.70 6.76 15.64
CA PRO A 215 8.17 5.55 16.25
C PRO A 215 9.36 5.87 17.17
N SER A 216 9.36 5.31 18.37
CA SER A 216 10.49 5.45 19.29
C SER A 216 11.73 4.73 18.72
N ALA A 217 12.92 5.13 19.19
CA ALA A 217 14.16 4.42 18.82
C ALA A 217 14.07 2.92 19.17
N LEU A 218 13.40 2.58 20.26
CA LEU A 218 13.17 1.19 20.65
C LEU A 218 12.34 0.42 19.62
N GLU A 219 11.29 1.03 19.08
CA GLU A 219 10.45 0.41 18.06
C GLU A 219 11.20 0.16 16.77
N LEU A 220 12.01 1.12 16.30
CA LEU A 220 12.88 0.94 15.14
C LEU A 220 13.87 -0.20 15.35
N ILE A 221 14.47 -0.30 16.56
CA ILE A 221 15.37 -1.38 16.93
C ILE A 221 14.62 -2.73 16.96
N LEU A 222 13.42 -2.79 17.51
CA LEU A 222 12.62 -4.03 17.54
C LEU A 222 12.26 -4.53 16.14
N VAL A 223 11.85 -3.64 15.24
CA VAL A 223 11.61 -3.99 13.83
C VAL A 223 12.89 -4.52 13.17
N ALA A 224 14.02 -3.88 13.41
CA ALA A 224 15.31 -4.35 12.89
C ALA A 224 15.74 -5.72 13.48
N LEU A 225 15.44 -6.00 14.74
CA LEU A 225 15.70 -7.30 15.37
C LEU A 225 14.90 -8.44 14.69
N ILE A 226 13.72 -8.17 14.15
CA ILE A 226 12.95 -9.17 13.39
C ILE A 226 13.76 -9.72 12.22
N ARG A 227 14.56 -8.89 11.55
CA ARG A 227 15.41 -9.30 10.43
C ARG A 227 16.54 -10.24 10.85
N ILE A 228 17.00 -10.10 12.09
CA ILE A 228 18.22 -10.75 12.63
C ILE A 228 17.88 -12.02 13.39
N LEU A 229 16.80 -12.04 14.14
CA LEU A 229 16.44 -13.12 15.05
C LEU A 229 15.97 -14.37 14.28
N PRO A 230 16.27 -15.59 14.78
CA PRO A 230 15.72 -16.83 14.27
C PRO A 230 14.18 -16.85 14.40
N ASP A 231 13.51 -17.57 13.49
CA ASP A 231 12.03 -17.64 13.48
C ASP A 231 11.46 -18.22 14.78
N SER A 232 12.18 -19.14 15.39
CA SER A 232 11.82 -19.73 16.70
C SER A 232 11.68 -18.69 17.82
N VAL A 233 12.41 -17.57 17.73
CA VAL A 233 12.41 -16.50 18.74
C VAL A 233 11.42 -15.39 18.41
N LEU A 234 11.05 -15.22 17.13
CA LEU A 234 10.15 -14.14 16.70
C LEU A 234 8.78 -14.18 17.38
N GLY A 235 8.31 -15.38 17.76
CA GLY A 235 7.07 -15.53 18.53
C GLY A 235 7.06 -14.73 19.83
N LEU A 236 8.22 -14.58 20.48
CA LEU A 236 8.37 -13.82 21.73
C LEU A 236 8.25 -12.31 21.52
N LEU A 237 8.58 -11.78 20.34
CA LEU A 237 8.42 -10.36 20.03
C LEU A 237 6.96 -9.91 20.03
N ARG A 238 6.01 -10.83 19.82
CA ARG A 238 4.56 -10.55 19.94
C ARG A 238 4.14 -10.24 21.39
N LEU A 239 4.94 -10.66 22.35
CA LEU A 239 4.71 -10.40 23.77
C LEU A 239 5.27 -9.04 24.22
N VAL A 240 6.07 -8.38 23.37
CA VAL A 240 6.61 -7.06 23.67
C VAL A 240 5.49 -6.03 23.54
N PRO A 241 5.11 -5.33 24.59
CA PRO A 241 3.91 -4.48 24.62
C PRO A 241 4.19 -3.09 24.03
N THR A 242 4.75 -3.01 22.79
CA THR A 242 4.84 -1.73 22.13
C THR A 242 3.44 -1.27 21.68
N ARG A 243 3.30 0.03 21.54
CA ARG A 243 2.02 0.64 21.10
C ARG A 243 1.62 0.11 19.72
N GLU A 244 2.56 0.05 18.77
CA GLU A 244 2.35 -0.39 17.39
C GLU A 244 1.94 -1.85 17.32
N ILE A 245 2.70 -2.75 17.96
CA ILE A 245 2.39 -4.19 17.95
C ILE A 245 1.00 -4.42 18.53
N ARG A 246 0.65 -3.76 19.64
CA ARG A 246 -0.70 -3.87 20.23
C ARG A 246 -1.79 -3.38 19.29
N GLN A 247 -1.56 -2.25 18.61
CA GLN A 247 -2.52 -1.68 17.67
C GLN A 247 -2.71 -2.59 16.46
N LEU A 248 -1.63 -3.10 15.87
CA LEU A 248 -1.67 -4.04 14.75
C LEU A 248 -2.41 -5.32 15.12
N ILE A 249 -2.13 -5.89 16.29
CA ILE A 249 -2.83 -7.08 16.79
C ILE A 249 -4.31 -6.79 17.04
N SER A 250 -4.64 -5.61 17.60
CA SER A 250 -6.04 -5.23 17.87
C SER A 250 -6.84 -5.13 16.58
N VAL A 251 -6.31 -4.44 15.57
CA VAL A 251 -6.95 -4.34 14.24
C VAL A 251 -7.06 -5.73 13.58
N GLY A 252 -6.00 -6.54 13.66
CA GLY A 252 -6.04 -7.92 13.18
C GLY A 252 -7.16 -8.75 13.84
N ASN A 253 -7.33 -8.62 15.16
CA ASN A 253 -8.40 -9.33 15.88
C ASN A 253 -9.80 -8.84 15.48
N MET A 254 -9.99 -7.52 15.30
CA MET A 254 -11.25 -6.95 14.79
C MET A 254 -11.55 -7.44 13.37
N ALA A 255 -10.56 -7.37 12.47
CA ALA A 255 -10.71 -7.88 11.11
C ALA A 255 -11.02 -9.38 11.07
N LYS A 256 -10.40 -10.16 11.97
CA LYS A 256 -10.68 -11.60 12.12
C LYS A 256 -12.12 -11.87 12.59
N LYS A 257 -12.61 -11.09 13.55
CA LYS A 257 -14.01 -11.14 13.99
C LYS A 257 -14.96 -10.88 12.82
N THR A 258 -14.75 -9.79 12.10
CA THR A 258 -15.53 -9.42 10.91
C THR A 258 -15.46 -10.50 9.82
N ALA A 259 -14.30 -11.08 9.54
CA ALA A 259 -14.16 -12.17 8.57
C ALA A 259 -15.01 -13.40 8.96
N ARG A 260 -15.06 -13.74 10.24
CA ARG A 260 -15.92 -14.83 10.75
C ARG A 260 -17.41 -14.52 10.62
N GLU A 261 -17.81 -13.28 10.90
CA GLU A 261 -19.20 -12.83 10.74
C GLU A 261 -19.63 -12.92 9.28
N ILE A 262 -18.77 -12.48 8.35
CA ILE A 262 -18.98 -12.61 6.90
C ILE A 262 -19.14 -14.07 6.49
N MET A 263 -18.28 -14.96 6.98
CA MET A 263 -18.37 -16.40 6.68
C MET A 263 -19.64 -17.03 7.25
N ALA A 264 -20.06 -16.65 8.44
CA ALA A 264 -21.28 -17.17 9.07
C ALA A 264 -22.53 -16.75 8.31
N SER A 265 -22.66 -15.48 7.94
CA SER A 265 -23.78 -14.96 7.15
C SER A 265 -23.88 -15.61 5.77
N HIS A 266 -22.74 -15.97 5.15
CA HIS A 266 -22.73 -16.63 3.86
C HIS A 266 -23.23 -18.09 3.93
N ASN A 267 -22.97 -18.80 5.02
CA ASN A 267 -23.44 -20.18 5.21
C ASN A 267 -24.98 -20.28 5.36
N GLU A 268 -25.63 -19.21 5.80
CA GLU A 268 -27.08 -19.15 5.96
C GLU A 268 -27.82 -18.90 4.62
N VAL A 269 -27.13 -18.32 3.63
CA VAL A 269 -27.69 -17.97 2.31
C VAL A 269 -27.07 -18.85 1.23
N GLN A 270 -27.34 -20.15 1.25
CA GLN A 270 -26.96 -21.07 0.16
C GLN A 270 -27.87 -20.83 -1.06
N THR A 271 -27.37 -20.13 -2.09
CA THR A 271 -27.93 -20.18 -3.43
C THR A 271 -27.20 -21.26 -4.23
N PRO A 272 -27.93 -22.22 -4.87
CA PRO A 272 -27.32 -23.29 -5.67
C PRO A 272 -26.53 -22.76 -6.87
N GLU A 273 -26.86 -21.57 -7.34
CA GLU A 273 -26.17 -20.83 -8.40
C GLU A 273 -25.42 -19.64 -7.79
N GLY A 274 -24.24 -19.88 -7.19
CA GLY A 274 -23.38 -18.81 -6.74
C GLY A 274 -22.97 -17.90 -7.89
N ASN A 275 -23.09 -16.59 -7.70
CA ASN A 275 -22.72 -15.56 -8.68
C ASN A 275 -21.21 -15.54 -9.01
N GLY A 276 -20.42 -16.47 -8.44
CA GLY A 276 -18.97 -16.55 -8.63
C GLY A 276 -18.22 -15.40 -7.97
N ASP A 277 -18.83 -14.73 -6.99
CA ASP A 277 -18.16 -13.69 -6.22
C ASP A 277 -17.03 -14.25 -5.35
N LEU A 278 -16.29 -13.39 -4.69
CA LEU A 278 -15.16 -13.78 -3.86
C LEU A 278 -15.55 -14.78 -2.75
N LEU A 279 -16.69 -14.54 -2.08
CA LEU A 279 -17.14 -15.41 -1.00
C LEU A 279 -17.57 -16.78 -1.51
N ASP A 280 -18.24 -16.83 -2.65
CA ASP A 280 -18.60 -18.11 -3.30
C ASP A 280 -17.35 -18.91 -3.68
N ILE A 281 -16.29 -18.23 -4.16
CA ILE A 281 -15.01 -18.85 -4.51
C ILE A 281 -14.33 -19.44 -3.25
N LEU A 282 -14.30 -18.66 -2.16
CA LEU A 282 -13.71 -19.09 -0.89
C LEU A 282 -14.53 -20.23 -0.26
N ALA A 283 -15.86 -20.14 -0.26
CA ALA A 283 -16.76 -21.20 0.24
C ALA A 283 -16.59 -22.50 -0.55
N ARG A 284 -16.48 -22.40 -1.89
CA ARG A 284 -16.21 -23.57 -2.74
C ARG A 284 -14.82 -24.15 -2.48
N ALA A 285 -13.79 -23.30 -2.28
CA ALA A 285 -12.44 -23.78 -1.94
C ALA A 285 -12.43 -24.53 -0.59
N ARG A 286 -13.24 -24.07 0.37
CA ARG A 286 -13.47 -24.73 1.66
C ARG A 286 -14.14 -26.11 1.48
N SER A 287 -15.26 -26.16 0.76
CA SER A 287 -16.06 -27.39 0.60
C SER A 287 -15.30 -28.53 -0.08
N VAL A 288 -14.33 -28.20 -0.94
CA VAL A 288 -13.46 -29.18 -1.62
C VAL A 288 -12.11 -29.36 -0.92
N GLY A 289 -11.94 -28.83 0.30
CA GLY A 289 -10.73 -29.00 1.12
C GLY A 289 -9.46 -28.33 0.56
N LYS A 290 -9.60 -27.36 -0.36
CA LYS A 290 -8.46 -26.62 -0.95
C LYS A 290 -7.96 -25.46 -0.10
N MET A 291 -8.78 -24.97 0.84
CA MET A 291 -8.43 -23.98 1.85
C MET A 291 -9.04 -24.35 3.19
N GLN A 292 -8.29 -24.11 4.26
CA GLN A 292 -8.76 -24.27 5.64
C GLN A 292 -9.43 -22.97 6.11
N ASP A 293 -10.22 -23.03 7.20
CA ASP A 293 -10.97 -21.89 7.72
C ASP A 293 -10.07 -20.72 8.12
N ASP A 294 -8.93 -21.00 8.73
CA ASP A 294 -7.95 -19.99 9.12
C ASP A 294 -7.27 -19.31 7.91
N GLU A 295 -7.04 -20.05 6.82
CA GLU A 295 -6.57 -19.45 5.56
C GLU A 295 -7.64 -18.54 4.94
N ILE A 296 -8.92 -18.93 4.97
CA ILE A 296 -10.03 -18.13 4.45
C ILE A 296 -10.17 -16.83 5.26
N GLU A 297 -10.17 -16.94 6.60
CA GLU A 297 -10.15 -15.77 7.48
C GLU A 297 -9.01 -14.81 7.10
N ALA A 298 -7.81 -15.35 6.91
CA ALA A 298 -6.62 -14.56 6.54
C ALA A 298 -6.76 -13.90 5.15
N GLN A 299 -7.37 -14.58 4.18
CA GLN A 299 -7.64 -13.97 2.86
C GLN A 299 -8.64 -12.81 2.97
N LEU A 300 -9.74 -13.00 3.70
CA LEU A 300 -10.74 -11.94 3.91
C LEU A 300 -10.12 -10.73 4.61
N MET A 301 -9.35 -10.94 5.68
CA MET A 301 -8.62 -9.87 6.36
C MET A 301 -7.67 -9.14 5.42
N THR A 302 -6.91 -9.88 4.62
CA THR A 302 -5.99 -9.31 3.63
C THR A 302 -6.73 -8.42 2.64
N LEU A 303 -7.85 -8.90 2.11
CA LEU A 303 -8.63 -8.16 1.10
C LEU A 303 -9.28 -6.92 1.68
N ILE A 304 -9.83 -6.99 2.90
CA ILE A 304 -10.41 -5.84 3.59
C ILE A 304 -9.34 -4.75 3.81
N ILE A 305 -8.21 -5.11 4.41
CA ILE A 305 -7.17 -4.14 4.75
C ILE A 305 -6.52 -3.56 3.49
N ALA A 306 -6.12 -4.43 2.57
CA ALA A 306 -5.37 -4.01 1.39
C ALA A 306 -6.23 -3.26 0.37
N GLY A 307 -7.46 -3.67 0.17
CA GLY A 307 -8.36 -3.06 -0.82
C GLY A 307 -8.89 -1.70 -0.37
N HIS A 308 -9.29 -1.57 0.90
CA HIS A 308 -9.81 -0.32 1.43
C HIS A 308 -8.77 0.81 1.43
N GLU A 309 -7.67 0.61 2.15
CA GLU A 309 -6.72 1.70 2.41
C GLU A 309 -6.01 2.18 1.15
N THR A 310 -5.64 1.26 0.27
CA THR A 310 -4.89 1.62 -0.93
C THR A 310 -5.75 2.36 -1.97
N SER A 311 -7.00 1.95 -2.19
CA SER A 311 -7.92 2.64 -3.09
C SER A 311 -8.35 4.00 -2.54
N GLY A 312 -8.72 4.07 -1.25
CA GLY A 312 -9.13 5.30 -0.59
C GLY A 312 -8.03 6.37 -0.60
N THR A 313 -6.79 5.98 -0.29
CA THR A 313 -5.64 6.91 -0.35
C THR A 313 -5.32 7.34 -1.78
N SER A 314 -5.40 6.42 -2.78
CA SER A 314 -5.18 6.77 -4.18
C SER A 314 -6.21 7.78 -4.69
N LEU A 315 -7.48 7.60 -4.36
CA LEU A 315 -8.56 8.56 -4.67
C LEU A 315 -8.35 9.91 -3.99
N THR A 316 -7.87 9.89 -2.74
CA THR A 316 -7.58 11.12 -2.01
C THR A 316 -6.50 11.96 -2.71
N TRP A 317 -5.38 11.33 -3.08
CA TRP A 317 -4.32 12.01 -3.83
C TRP A 317 -4.77 12.46 -5.22
N LEU A 318 -5.60 11.68 -5.90
CA LEU A 318 -6.17 12.06 -7.19
C LEU A 318 -7.06 13.31 -7.08
N LEU A 319 -7.91 13.39 -6.06
CA LEU A 319 -8.74 14.57 -5.80
C LEU A 319 -7.90 15.80 -5.40
N TYR A 320 -6.77 15.60 -4.69
CA TYR A 320 -5.81 16.67 -4.42
C TYR A 320 -5.26 17.26 -5.72
N GLU A 321 -4.75 16.44 -6.62
CA GLU A 321 -4.19 16.91 -7.90
C GLU A 321 -5.27 17.58 -8.77
N LEU A 322 -6.49 17.07 -8.78
CA LEU A 322 -7.60 17.71 -9.50
C LEU A 322 -8.08 19.00 -8.83
N ALA A 323 -7.88 19.20 -7.54
CA ALA A 323 -8.17 20.46 -6.87
C ALA A 323 -7.08 21.50 -7.14
N VAL A 324 -5.82 21.08 -7.29
CA VAL A 324 -4.70 21.95 -7.70
C VAL A 324 -4.81 22.35 -9.18
N HIS A 325 -5.24 21.39 -10.02
CA HIS A 325 -5.38 21.53 -11.48
C HIS A 325 -6.84 21.46 -11.90
N SER A 326 -7.62 22.45 -11.47
CA SER A 326 -9.10 22.42 -11.61
C SER A 326 -9.60 22.37 -13.06
N GLU A 327 -8.81 22.85 -14.01
CA GLU A 327 -9.08 22.78 -15.45
C GLU A 327 -9.26 21.34 -15.97
N HIS A 328 -8.55 20.38 -15.38
CA HIS A 328 -8.65 18.95 -15.72
C HIS A 328 -10.04 18.37 -15.43
N GLN A 329 -10.74 18.90 -14.42
CA GLN A 329 -12.10 18.47 -14.12
C GLN A 329 -13.07 18.79 -15.26
N SER A 330 -12.87 19.93 -15.94
CA SER A 330 -13.70 20.32 -17.08
C SER A 330 -13.49 19.40 -18.28
N ILE A 331 -12.26 18.92 -18.51
CA ILE A 331 -11.94 17.97 -19.59
C ILE A 331 -12.61 16.62 -19.29
N ILE A 332 -12.49 16.13 -18.05
CA ILE A 332 -13.15 14.87 -17.63
C ILE A 332 -14.67 14.98 -17.81
N ARG A 333 -15.30 16.10 -17.42
CA ARG A 333 -16.74 16.31 -17.60
C ARG A 333 -17.13 16.30 -19.08
N ALA A 334 -16.30 16.82 -19.95
CA ALA A 334 -16.55 16.78 -21.41
C ALA A 334 -16.51 15.35 -21.95
N GLU A 335 -15.58 14.51 -21.50
CA GLU A 335 -15.55 13.08 -21.87
C GLU A 335 -16.77 12.32 -21.35
N LEU A 336 -17.18 12.57 -20.08
CA LEU A 336 -18.33 11.94 -19.44
C LEU A 336 -19.67 12.27 -20.13
N LYS A 337 -19.78 13.44 -20.78
CA LYS A 337 -20.96 13.82 -21.57
C LYS A 337 -21.02 13.06 -22.91
N GLN A 338 -19.90 12.57 -23.44
CA GLN A 338 -19.82 11.90 -24.73
C GLN A 338 -19.98 10.38 -24.64
N SER A 339 -19.65 9.78 -23.50
CA SER A 339 -19.66 8.33 -23.31
C SER A 339 -19.94 7.97 -21.86
N ASN A 340 -20.47 6.78 -21.63
CA ASN A 340 -20.59 6.15 -20.30
C ASN A 340 -19.61 4.97 -20.15
N LYS A 341 -18.72 4.75 -21.12
CA LYS A 341 -17.71 3.68 -21.10
C LYS A 341 -16.37 4.23 -20.59
N TYR A 342 -16.13 4.16 -19.30
CA TYR A 342 -14.95 4.72 -18.65
C TYR A 342 -13.62 4.23 -19.24
N ASP A 343 -13.54 2.96 -19.66
CA ASP A 343 -12.34 2.42 -20.31
C ASP A 343 -11.98 3.14 -21.63
N SER A 344 -12.96 3.74 -22.32
CA SER A 344 -12.78 4.47 -23.57
C SER A 344 -12.53 5.97 -23.40
N MET A 345 -12.39 6.47 -22.15
CA MET A 345 -12.13 7.87 -21.85
C MET A 345 -10.63 8.09 -21.63
N PRO A 346 -9.92 8.62 -22.63
CA PRO A 346 -8.46 8.71 -22.57
C PRO A 346 -7.98 9.63 -21.46
N PHE A 347 -8.61 10.79 -21.24
CA PHE A 347 -8.16 11.74 -20.24
C PHE A 347 -8.49 11.30 -18.81
N LEU A 348 -9.69 10.75 -18.56
CA LEU A 348 -10.05 10.12 -17.29
C LEU A 348 -9.00 9.05 -16.88
N ASN A 349 -8.63 8.20 -17.82
CA ASN A 349 -7.63 7.16 -17.60
C ASN A 349 -6.22 7.72 -17.39
N ALA A 350 -5.88 8.78 -18.11
CA ALA A 350 -4.60 9.45 -18.00
C ALA A 350 -4.41 10.09 -16.61
N VAL A 351 -5.40 10.80 -16.08
CA VAL A 351 -5.32 11.42 -14.73
C VAL A 351 -5.22 10.36 -13.63
N ILE A 352 -5.94 9.24 -13.74
CA ILE A 352 -5.83 8.13 -12.78
C ILE A 352 -4.42 7.55 -12.80
N LYS A 353 -3.88 7.25 -13.99
CA LYS A 353 -2.53 6.68 -14.13
C LYS A 353 -1.45 7.64 -13.63
N GLU A 354 -1.59 8.92 -13.92
CA GLU A 354 -0.62 9.94 -13.49
C GLU A 354 -0.65 10.11 -11.96
N SER A 355 -1.84 10.16 -11.35
CA SER A 355 -1.96 10.19 -9.90
C SER A 355 -1.28 8.97 -9.25
N LEU A 356 -1.54 7.80 -9.79
CA LEU A 356 -0.92 6.59 -9.31
C LEU A 356 0.61 6.60 -9.51
N ARG A 357 1.15 7.19 -10.55
CA ARG A 357 2.58 7.38 -10.78
C ARG A 357 3.18 8.34 -9.76
N LEU A 358 2.60 9.53 -9.63
CA LEU A 358 3.14 10.60 -8.82
C LEU A 358 2.97 10.34 -7.31
N HIS A 359 1.87 9.68 -6.93
CA HIS A 359 1.55 9.34 -5.56
C HIS A 359 1.44 7.83 -5.35
N PRO A 360 2.55 7.07 -5.46
CA PRO A 360 2.52 5.65 -5.18
C PRO A 360 2.17 5.44 -3.71
N VAL A 361 1.00 4.87 -3.46
CA VAL A 361 0.50 4.63 -2.10
C VAL A 361 1.46 3.74 -1.31
N VAL A 362 2.05 2.74 -1.96
CA VAL A 362 3.16 1.97 -1.42
C VAL A 362 4.46 2.53 -1.97
N HIS A 363 5.16 3.28 -1.13
CA HIS A 363 6.36 4.01 -1.49
C HIS A 363 7.53 3.10 -1.90
N SER A 364 7.71 2.01 -1.18
CA SER A 364 8.80 1.06 -1.40
C SER A 364 8.46 -0.33 -0.88
N LEU A 365 9.15 -1.33 -1.39
CA LEU A 365 9.03 -2.73 -1.02
C LEU A 365 10.37 -3.25 -0.57
N MET A 366 10.42 -3.94 0.57
CA MET A 366 11.66 -4.57 1.06
C MET A 366 11.70 -6.04 0.67
N HIS A 367 12.77 -6.39 -0.01
CA HIS A 367 13.08 -7.75 -0.44
C HIS A 367 14.43 -8.21 0.10
N THR A 368 14.70 -9.51 0.04
CA THR A 368 15.97 -10.10 0.46
C THR A 368 16.51 -10.98 -0.66
N ALA A 369 17.81 -10.89 -0.97
CA ALA A 369 18.44 -11.75 -1.93
C ALA A 369 18.44 -13.22 -1.44
N PRO A 370 17.83 -14.17 -2.16
CA PRO A 370 17.71 -15.56 -1.71
C PRO A 370 19.01 -16.34 -1.81
N HIS A 371 19.91 -15.94 -2.66
CA HIS A 371 21.25 -16.50 -2.93
C HIS A 371 22.20 -15.38 -3.35
N ASP A 372 23.48 -15.67 -3.51
CA ASP A 372 24.41 -14.77 -4.18
C ASP A 372 23.92 -14.56 -5.61
N ASP A 373 23.81 -13.32 -6.05
CA ASP A 373 23.24 -12.99 -7.34
C ASP A 373 23.96 -11.82 -8.02
N SER A 374 23.73 -11.66 -9.30
CA SER A 374 24.30 -10.62 -10.14
C SER A 374 23.19 -9.77 -10.75
N LEU A 375 22.89 -8.64 -10.11
CA LEU A 375 21.85 -7.71 -10.55
C LEU A 375 22.26 -7.01 -11.84
N PRO A 376 21.51 -7.14 -12.94
CA PRO A 376 21.74 -6.36 -14.13
C PRO A 376 21.33 -4.91 -13.88
N LEU A 377 22.10 -3.96 -14.37
CA LEU A 377 21.82 -2.53 -14.28
C LEU A 377 21.59 -1.93 -15.66
N SER A 378 20.85 -0.84 -15.71
CA SER A 378 20.76 -0.01 -16.91
C SER A 378 22.17 0.45 -17.32
N GLY A 379 22.44 0.45 -18.64
CA GLY A 379 23.80 0.74 -19.15
C GLY A 379 24.74 -0.46 -19.23
N GLY A 380 24.22 -1.69 -19.10
CA GLY A 380 24.96 -2.93 -19.36
C GLY A 380 25.93 -3.36 -18.24
N LYS A 381 25.88 -2.72 -17.08
CA LYS A 381 26.67 -3.11 -15.90
C LYS A 381 25.93 -4.17 -15.10
N THR A 382 26.68 -4.93 -14.30
CA THR A 382 26.15 -5.89 -13.32
C THR A 382 26.70 -5.58 -11.94
N LEU A 383 25.91 -5.86 -10.91
CA LEU A 383 26.31 -5.72 -9.52
C LEU A 383 26.15 -7.05 -8.79
N THR A 384 27.24 -7.62 -8.31
CA THR A 384 27.17 -8.81 -7.45
C THR A 384 26.66 -8.43 -6.05
N ILE A 385 25.63 -9.12 -5.59
CA ILE A 385 25.06 -8.98 -4.26
C ILE A 385 25.10 -10.32 -3.52
N PRO A 386 25.44 -10.33 -2.23
CA PRO A 386 25.49 -11.55 -1.45
C PRO A 386 24.09 -12.01 -1.01
N LYS A 387 23.95 -13.30 -0.77
CA LYS A 387 22.79 -13.89 -0.12
C LYS A 387 22.43 -13.15 1.17
N GLY A 388 21.15 -12.88 1.38
CA GLY A 388 20.66 -12.19 2.57
C GLY A 388 20.74 -10.67 2.47
N GLN A 389 21.26 -10.11 1.36
CA GLN A 389 21.28 -8.67 1.14
C GLN A 389 19.85 -8.11 1.11
N THR A 390 19.59 -7.10 1.95
CA THR A 390 18.30 -6.38 1.94
C THR A 390 18.27 -5.36 0.81
N LEU A 391 17.22 -5.42 0.00
CA LEU A 391 16.94 -4.48 -1.08
C LEU A 391 15.68 -3.69 -0.74
N LEU A 392 15.76 -2.37 -0.85
CA LEU A 392 14.62 -1.46 -0.79
C LEU A 392 14.28 -1.04 -2.23
N CYS A 393 13.30 -1.71 -2.82
CA CYS A 393 12.80 -1.42 -4.17
C CYS A 393 11.86 -0.22 -4.11
N SER A 394 12.32 0.95 -4.58
CA SER A 394 11.57 2.19 -4.44
C SER A 394 10.69 2.46 -5.66
N ALA A 395 9.37 2.32 -5.49
CA ALA A 395 8.38 2.73 -6.47
C ALA A 395 8.39 4.25 -6.64
N TYR A 396 8.54 4.99 -5.56
CA TYR A 396 8.55 6.44 -5.55
C TYR A 396 9.69 7.02 -6.42
N LEU A 397 10.91 6.52 -6.25
CA LEU A 397 12.06 6.96 -7.04
C LEU A 397 11.95 6.51 -8.51
N TYR A 398 11.53 5.27 -8.75
CA TYR A 398 11.32 4.74 -10.10
C TYR A 398 10.33 5.59 -10.89
N ASN A 399 9.21 5.95 -10.27
CA ASN A 399 8.16 6.77 -10.88
C ASN A 399 8.57 8.22 -11.14
N ARG A 400 9.77 8.62 -10.71
CA ARG A 400 10.35 9.97 -10.88
C ARG A 400 11.70 9.96 -11.59
N LEU A 401 12.02 8.89 -12.31
CA LEU A 401 13.25 8.83 -13.11
C LEU A 401 13.08 9.62 -14.41
N PRO A 402 13.89 10.68 -14.66
CA PRO A 402 13.79 11.45 -15.91
C PRO A 402 14.01 10.61 -17.16
N CYS A 403 14.90 9.61 -17.08
CA CYS A 403 15.18 8.71 -18.23
C CYS A 403 13.96 7.84 -18.63
N LEU A 404 12.94 7.72 -17.79
CA LEU A 404 11.69 7.00 -18.08
C LEU A 404 10.51 7.92 -18.33
N TRP A 405 10.44 9.03 -17.58
CA TRP A 405 9.23 9.85 -17.51
C TRP A 405 9.42 11.26 -18.08
N GLY A 406 10.63 11.60 -18.56
CA GLY A 406 10.94 12.93 -19.05
C GLY A 406 11.46 13.88 -17.95
N ASP A 407 11.87 15.09 -18.38
CA ASP A 407 12.46 16.08 -17.46
C ASP A 407 11.46 16.59 -16.42
N ASP A 408 10.16 16.54 -16.75
CA ASP A 408 9.02 16.85 -15.89
C ASP A 408 8.55 15.66 -15.02
N ALA A 409 9.41 14.66 -14.79
CA ALA A 409 9.09 13.44 -14.06
C ALA A 409 8.59 13.67 -12.62
N GLU A 410 8.93 14.79 -12.02
CA GLU A 410 8.51 15.18 -10.66
C GLU A 410 7.21 16.00 -10.66
N GLU A 411 6.69 16.37 -11.83
CA GLU A 411 5.51 17.21 -12.02
C GLU A 411 4.28 16.37 -12.39
N TRP A 412 3.10 16.92 -12.08
CA TRP A 412 1.82 16.39 -12.52
C TRP A 412 1.57 16.73 -13.99
N ASN A 413 1.53 15.70 -14.82
CA ASN A 413 1.28 15.86 -16.26
C ASN A 413 0.53 14.63 -16.83
N PRO A 414 -0.81 14.61 -16.79
CA PRO A 414 -1.60 13.50 -17.36
C PRO A 414 -1.39 13.28 -18.86
N ALA A 415 -0.97 14.32 -19.61
CA ALA A 415 -0.76 14.22 -21.04
C ALA A 415 0.26 13.14 -21.42
N ARG A 416 1.22 12.83 -20.53
CA ARG A 416 2.19 11.72 -20.76
C ARG A 416 1.54 10.35 -20.98
N PHE A 417 0.31 10.14 -20.51
CA PHE A 417 -0.45 8.90 -20.73
C PHE A 417 -1.41 8.97 -21.93
N LEU A 418 -1.52 10.11 -22.57
CA LEU A 418 -2.28 10.29 -23.83
C LEU A 418 -1.40 9.95 -25.05
N ASP A 419 -0.11 10.25 -24.96
CA ASP A 419 0.86 9.91 -26.00
C ASP A 419 1.13 8.40 -26.01
N LYS A 420 0.98 7.79 -27.19
CA LYS A 420 1.27 6.36 -27.41
C LYS A 420 2.76 6.00 -27.30
N ALA A 421 3.61 6.99 -27.11
CA ALA A 421 5.08 6.88 -27.12
C ALA A 421 5.72 6.79 -25.74
N LEU A 422 5.01 6.29 -24.72
CA LEU A 422 5.68 5.99 -23.45
C LEU A 422 6.79 4.95 -23.72
N PRO A 423 8.08 5.30 -23.54
CA PRO A 423 9.20 4.43 -23.88
C PRO A 423 9.35 3.23 -22.94
N VAL A 424 8.44 3.05 -22.01
CA VAL A 424 8.56 2.12 -20.90
C VAL A 424 7.66 0.93 -21.12
N SER A 425 8.23 -0.27 -21.07
CA SER A 425 7.43 -1.44 -20.77
C SER A 425 6.80 -1.19 -19.38
N LEU A 426 5.52 -0.95 -19.34
CA LEU A 426 4.76 -0.77 -18.09
C LEU A 426 4.84 -1.98 -17.15
N GLY A 427 5.64 -3.02 -17.51
CA GLY A 427 5.81 -4.24 -16.75
C GLY A 427 6.34 -4.01 -15.34
N VAL A 428 7.44 -3.26 -15.20
CA VAL A 428 8.01 -2.96 -13.88
C VAL A 428 7.10 -1.99 -13.12
N TYR A 429 6.57 -0.98 -13.80
CA TYR A 429 5.57 -0.07 -13.26
C TYR A 429 4.33 -0.82 -12.76
N ALA A 430 3.78 -1.73 -13.56
CA ALA A 430 2.69 -2.58 -13.14
C ALA A 430 3.06 -3.46 -11.94
N ASN A 431 4.28 -3.96 -11.85
CA ASN A 431 4.75 -4.79 -10.74
C ASN A 431 4.99 -3.99 -9.45
N LEU A 432 5.51 -2.78 -9.54
CA LEU A 432 5.66 -1.87 -8.40
C LEU A 432 4.31 -1.33 -7.92
N PHE A 433 3.36 -1.11 -8.85
CA PHE A 433 1.97 -0.80 -8.54
C PHE A 433 1.21 -1.98 -7.98
N ALA A 434 1.56 -3.13 -8.45
CA ALA A 434 0.85 -4.36 -8.28
C ALA A 434 1.49 -5.21 -7.18
N LEU A 435 1.52 -4.72 -5.97
CA LEU A 435 1.44 -5.65 -4.82
C LEU A 435 0.29 -6.65 -5.05
N PHE A 436 -0.68 -6.25 -5.90
CA PHE A 436 -1.85 -7.03 -6.32
C PHE A 436 -2.08 -6.88 -7.83
N ASN A 437 -1.22 -7.46 -8.67
CA ASN A 437 -1.29 -7.35 -10.14
C ASN A 437 -2.69 -7.67 -10.72
N TRP A 438 -3.43 -8.58 -10.11
CA TRP A 438 -4.78 -8.98 -10.50
C TRP A 438 -5.87 -8.04 -9.97
N SER A 439 -5.68 -7.35 -8.85
CA SER A 439 -6.61 -6.35 -8.34
C SER A 439 -6.44 -4.97 -9.01
N MET A 440 -5.40 -4.75 -9.81
CA MET A 440 -5.16 -3.47 -10.48
C MET A 440 -6.32 -3.06 -11.40
N LYS A 441 -6.84 -4.00 -12.22
CA LYS A 441 -8.01 -3.73 -13.06
C LYS A 441 -9.24 -3.37 -12.22
N CYS A 442 -9.46 -4.10 -11.11
CA CYS A 442 -10.53 -3.82 -10.19
C CYS A 442 -10.40 -2.41 -9.59
N ARG A 443 -9.21 -2.07 -9.09
CA ARG A 443 -8.92 -0.74 -8.55
C ARG A 443 -9.13 0.37 -9.57
N ILE A 444 -8.66 0.20 -10.81
CA ILE A 444 -8.85 1.21 -11.86
C ILE A 444 -10.34 1.40 -12.13
N MET A 445 -11.13 0.34 -12.28
CA MET A 445 -12.58 0.42 -12.49
C MET A 445 -13.29 1.08 -11.30
N GLU A 446 -12.90 0.74 -10.07
CA GLU A 446 -13.39 1.38 -8.84
C GLU A 446 -13.10 2.89 -8.87
N MET A 447 -11.85 3.28 -9.12
CA MET A 447 -11.44 4.68 -9.20
C MET A 447 -12.14 5.43 -10.34
N GLN A 448 -12.28 4.81 -11.52
CA GLN A 448 -13.01 5.38 -12.66
C GLN A 448 -14.45 5.70 -12.27
N THR A 449 -15.16 4.74 -11.68
CA THR A 449 -16.57 4.89 -11.32
C THR A 449 -16.77 5.98 -10.26
N ILE A 450 -15.98 5.95 -9.19
CA ILE A 450 -16.08 6.92 -8.12
C ILE A 450 -15.70 8.33 -8.62
N LEU A 451 -14.57 8.44 -9.34
CA LEU A 451 -14.12 9.73 -9.86
C LEU A 451 -15.12 10.33 -10.84
N ALA A 452 -15.62 9.53 -11.79
CA ALA A 452 -16.61 9.99 -12.76
C ALA A 452 -17.85 10.57 -12.07
N ASN A 453 -18.39 9.87 -11.09
CA ASN A 453 -19.57 10.30 -10.35
C ASN A 453 -19.30 11.57 -9.52
N LEU A 454 -18.16 11.64 -8.85
CA LEU A 454 -17.76 12.84 -8.08
C LEU A 454 -17.62 14.06 -8.98
N ILE A 455 -16.95 13.94 -10.14
CA ILE A 455 -16.69 15.05 -11.07
C ILE A 455 -17.96 15.52 -11.80
N LEU A 456 -18.96 14.65 -11.97
CA LEU A 456 -20.26 15.03 -12.51
C LEU A 456 -21.06 15.91 -11.54
N HIS A 457 -20.95 15.67 -10.23
CA HIS A 457 -21.78 16.33 -9.24
C HIS A 457 -21.07 17.46 -8.47
N PHE A 458 -19.74 17.46 -8.46
CA PHE A 458 -18.95 18.39 -7.67
C PHE A 458 -17.82 19.02 -8.47
N GLU A 459 -17.41 20.18 -8.01
CA GLU A 459 -16.15 20.82 -8.34
C GLU A 459 -15.30 20.92 -7.08
N PHE A 460 -14.03 20.49 -7.21
CA PHE A 460 -13.07 20.47 -6.12
C PHE A 460 -12.05 21.58 -6.30
N SER A 461 -11.72 22.30 -5.23
CA SER A 461 -10.66 23.30 -5.21
C SER A 461 -9.96 23.31 -3.84
N LEU A 462 -8.82 23.94 -3.78
CA LEU A 462 -8.15 24.17 -2.50
C LEU A 462 -8.92 25.23 -1.72
N PRO A 463 -9.13 25.06 -0.39
CA PRO A 463 -9.76 26.09 0.44
C PRO A 463 -8.87 27.32 0.55
N ASP A 464 -9.47 28.50 0.83
CA ASP A 464 -8.73 29.73 1.08
C ASP A 464 -7.81 29.54 2.30
N GLY A 465 -6.55 29.96 2.17
CA GLY A 465 -5.55 29.71 3.21
C GLY A 465 -5.22 28.21 3.39
N CYS A 466 -5.30 27.43 2.30
CA CYS A 466 -5.04 25.99 2.31
C CYS A 466 -3.83 25.63 3.18
N PRO A 467 -3.99 24.74 4.16
CA PRO A 467 -2.87 24.25 4.93
C PRO A 467 -1.93 23.43 4.04
N GLU A 468 -0.65 23.48 4.35
CA GLU A 468 0.34 22.64 3.67
C GLU A 468 0.02 21.15 3.90
N ILE A 469 -0.14 20.40 2.80
CA ILE A 469 -0.42 18.96 2.81
C ILE A 469 0.90 18.21 2.62
N LEU A 470 1.24 17.37 3.58
CA LEU A 470 2.47 16.57 3.59
C LEU A 470 2.20 15.13 3.15
N ARG A 471 3.18 14.53 2.48
CA ARG A 471 3.25 13.09 2.24
C ARG A 471 3.83 12.42 3.46
N PHE A 472 2.99 11.88 4.34
CA PHE A 472 3.44 11.38 5.64
C PHE A 472 4.37 10.17 5.52
N PRO A 473 5.63 10.26 6.01
CA PRO A 473 6.67 9.25 5.80
C PRO A 473 6.66 8.09 6.80
N GLY A 474 5.81 8.14 7.80
CA GLY A 474 5.80 7.18 8.91
C GLY A 474 5.10 5.86 8.64
N SER A 475 4.38 5.74 7.53
CA SER A 475 3.52 4.60 7.23
C SER A 475 4.03 3.78 6.04
N PRO A 476 3.73 2.47 5.95
CA PRO A 476 3.94 1.72 4.72
C PRO A 476 3.06 2.25 3.58
N VAL A 477 1.98 2.95 3.91
CA VAL A 477 1.08 3.64 2.98
C VAL A 477 1.29 5.14 3.14
N VAL A 478 1.70 5.82 2.06
CA VAL A 478 1.90 7.28 2.06
C VAL A 478 0.56 7.99 2.01
N VAL A 479 0.18 8.58 3.13
CA VAL A 479 -1.10 9.27 3.29
C VAL A 479 -0.91 10.79 3.37
N PRO A 480 -1.90 11.58 2.92
CA PRO A 480 -1.88 13.02 3.13
C PRO A 480 -2.14 13.35 4.60
N VAL A 481 -1.36 14.27 5.13
CA VAL A 481 -1.60 14.86 6.46
C VAL A 481 -1.48 16.37 6.39
N VAL A 482 -2.23 17.08 7.22
CA VAL A 482 -2.09 18.52 7.38
C VAL A 482 -0.88 18.80 8.27
N LYS A 483 0.04 19.65 7.80
CA LYS A 483 1.22 20.07 8.56
C LYS A 483 0.83 20.61 9.94
N GLY A 484 1.50 20.12 10.98
CA GLY A 484 1.19 20.45 12.37
C GLY A 484 -0.02 19.72 12.97
N LYS A 485 -0.78 18.93 12.19
CA LYS A 485 -1.97 18.18 12.64
C LYS A 485 -1.84 16.66 12.45
N VAL A 486 -0.63 16.13 12.40
CA VAL A 486 -0.37 14.69 12.20
C VAL A 486 -1.11 13.81 13.23
N HIS A 487 -1.28 14.31 14.46
CA HIS A 487 -1.99 13.62 15.55
C HIS A 487 -3.49 13.39 15.27
N LEU A 488 -4.08 14.14 14.33
CA LEU A 488 -5.47 13.97 13.91
C LEU A 488 -5.65 12.89 12.83
N GLY A 489 -4.54 12.28 12.36
CA GLY A 489 -4.57 11.26 11.33
C GLY A 489 -4.49 11.81 9.91
N SER A 490 -4.79 10.95 8.93
CA SER A 490 -4.81 11.34 7.52
C SER A 490 -5.95 12.29 7.21
N GLN A 491 -5.64 13.40 6.54
CA GLN A 491 -6.59 14.47 6.26
C GLN A 491 -6.29 15.11 4.91
N LEU A 492 -7.35 15.45 4.18
CA LEU A 492 -7.28 16.31 3.00
C LEU A 492 -8.52 17.22 2.95
N PRO A 493 -8.47 18.42 3.53
CA PRO A 493 -9.53 19.39 3.41
C PRO A 493 -9.56 19.98 1.99
N LEU A 494 -10.67 19.84 1.29
CA LEU A 494 -10.93 20.48 0.00
C LEU A 494 -12.23 21.26 0.08
N ARG A 495 -12.28 22.39 -0.64
CA ARG A 495 -13.54 23.09 -0.92
C ARG A 495 -14.27 22.30 -2.00
N VAL A 496 -15.57 22.06 -1.77
CA VAL A 496 -16.43 21.28 -2.66
C VAL A 496 -17.66 22.10 -3.02
N ARG A 497 -17.84 22.38 -4.30
CA ARG A 497 -18.99 23.08 -4.83
C ARG A 497 -19.90 22.07 -5.52
N VAL A 498 -21.18 22.04 -5.12
CA VAL A 498 -22.20 21.23 -5.79
C VAL A 498 -22.49 21.83 -7.16
N LEU A 499 -22.46 21.00 -8.18
CA LEU A 499 -22.84 21.37 -9.54
C LEU A 499 -24.35 21.16 -9.75
N PRO A 500 -24.99 22.00 -10.62
CA PRO A 500 -26.42 21.91 -10.90
C PRO A 500 -26.84 20.63 -11.62
#